data_b4dcdc5c8e0f05b6bf5148ebb475a052
#
_entry.id   b4dcdc5c8e0f05b6bf5148ebb475a052
#
_cell.length_a   1.000
_cell.length_b   1.000
_cell.length_c   1.000
_cell.angle_alpha   90.00
_cell.angle_beta   90.00
_cell.angle_gamma   90.00
#
_symmetry.space_group_name_H-M   'P 1'
#
loop_
_entity.id
_entity.type
_entity.pdbx_description
1 polymer ?
#
loop_
_entity_poly.entity_id
_entity_poly.type
_entity_poly.pdbx_seq_one_letter_code
_entity_poly.pdbx_strand_id
1 'polypeptide(L)'
;MNVIDLKSRKTFGVHPDRVNQPQAPLTVLRRRLAGRYPRDPFGLDPQLSDLAAPILRAAIRISVTGDENIPSQGPAVMVMNRGFGVFEPAALTVAVMNATGRRARVVGAPGVWGIGAALRRVGAIAATAADVGAALTEGHLVVVPLAPTWLSVRAGAPPLELLQACMGVPVHPVAVRASGPLNSALNGWRIAVGVAIECDEAIAPGDPLGAAELSESIRIAVDNLL
;
A
#
# COMPACT_ATOMS: atom_id res chain seq x y z
N MET A 1 -38.54 12.61 14.25
CA MET A 1 -37.76 12.20 13.07
C MET A 1 -36.64 13.21 12.93
N ASN A 2 -35.51 12.96 13.57
CA ASN A 2 -34.36 13.90 13.62
C ASN A 2 -33.44 13.61 12.46
N VAL A 3 -33.37 14.57 11.53
CA VAL A 3 -32.40 14.57 10.44
C VAL A 3 -31.05 14.95 11.03
N ILE A 4 -30.10 14.02 11.09
CA ILE A 4 -28.73 14.30 11.49
C ILE A 4 -28.01 14.96 10.33
N ASP A 5 -27.68 16.23 10.51
CA ASP A 5 -26.93 17.04 9.54
C ASP A 5 -25.47 16.57 9.51
N LEU A 6 -25.10 15.86 8.44
CA LEU A 6 -23.75 15.30 8.20
C LEU A 6 -22.71 16.34 7.72
N LYS A 7 -23.03 17.62 7.70
CA LYS A 7 -22.16 18.68 7.12
C LYS A 7 -21.18 19.34 8.08
N SER A 8 -21.05 18.91 9.32
CA SER A 8 -20.19 19.58 10.31
C SER A 8 -19.10 18.67 10.89
N ARG A 9 -18.41 17.86 10.11
CA ARG A 9 -17.07 17.39 10.48
C ARG A 9 -16.01 18.25 9.80
N LYS A 10 -15.69 19.38 10.43
CA LYS A 10 -14.39 20.04 10.22
C LYS A 10 -13.31 19.09 10.75
N THR A 11 -12.85 18.18 9.93
CA THR A 11 -11.61 17.44 10.17
C THR A 11 -10.46 18.42 10.03
N PHE A 12 -9.93 18.86 11.15
CA PHE A 12 -8.64 19.56 11.20
C PHE A 12 -7.60 18.69 10.49
N GLY A 13 -7.07 19.20 9.39
CA GLY A 13 -6.30 18.60 8.36
C GLY A 13 -4.99 17.93 8.72
N VAL A 14 -5.03 16.82 9.39
CA VAL A 14 -3.95 15.83 9.32
C VAL A 14 -4.43 14.73 8.39
N HIS A 15 -3.99 14.77 7.14
CA HIS A 15 -4.27 13.71 6.19
C HIS A 15 -3.67 12.42 6.79
N PRO A 16 -4.44 11.36 7.06
CA PRO A 16 -3.95 10.16 7.77
C PRO A 16 -2.79 9.47 7.02
N ASP A 17 -2.67 9.74 5.72
CA ASP A 17 -1.64 9.18 4.85
C ASP A 17 -0.33 9.95 4.82
N ARG A 18 -0.25 11.16 5.34
CA ARG A 18 1.00 11.92 5.28
C ARG A 18 1.95 11.54 6.40
N VAL A 19 3.21 11.40 6.04
CA VAL A 19 4.30 11.23 7.01
C VAL A 19 4.52 12.56 7.71
N ASN A 20 4.31 12.59 9.01
CA ASN A 20 4.56 13.77 9.83
C ASN A 20 6.04 13.86 10.23
N GLN A 21 6.45 15.03 10.72
CA GLN A 21 7.78 15.17 11.32
C GLN A 21 7.90 14.22 12.52
N PRO A 22 9.01 13.48 12.65
CA PRO A 22 9.17 12.51 13.71
C PRO A 22 9.18 13.20 15.07
N GLN A 23 8.33 12.72 15.98
CA GLN A 23 8.36 13.14 17.38
C GLN A 23 9.63 12.60 18.05
N ALA A 24 10.06 13.23 19.17
CA ALA A 24 11.23 12.77 19.90
C ALA A 24 11.13 11.27 20.24
N PRO A 25 12.13 10.45 19.85
CA PRO A 25 12.04 8.98 19.95
C PRO A 25 11.71 8.48 21.36
N LEU A 26 12.26 9.13 22.39
CA LEU A 26 12.01 8.79 23.78
C LEU A 26 10.53 9.00 24.17
N THR A 27 9.88 10.02 23.65
CA THR A 27 8.46 10.30 23.93
C THR A 27 7.58 9.22 23.29
N VAL A 28 7.89 8.82 22.06
CA VAL A 28 7.20 7.74 21.35
C VAL A 28 7.34 6.41 22.11
N LEU A 29 8.56 6.09 22.53
CA LEU A 29 8.85 4.87 23.29
C LEU A 29 8.12 4.85 24.64
N ARG A 30 8.18 5.94 25.40
CA ARG A 30 7.50 6.06 26.71
C ARG A 30 5.98 5.88 26.59
N ARG A 31 5.35 6.48 25.58
CA ARG A 31 3.91 6.30 25.33
C ARG A 31 3.55 4.86 25.01
N ARG A 32 4.42 4.15 24.31
CA ARG A 32 4.23 2.72 23.98
C ARG A 32 4.34 1.82 25.17
N LEU A 33 5.34 2.03 26.01
CA LEU A 33 5.46 1.29 27.29
C LEU A 33 4.25 1.52 28.18
N ALA A 34 3.62 2.69 28.09
CA ALA A 34 2.38 3.01 28.80
C ALA A 34 1.10 2.51 28.08
N GLY A 35 1.21 1.81 26.94
CA GLY A 35 0.07 1.35 26.15
C GLY A 35 -0.77 2.46 25.51
N ARG A 36 -0.27 3.69 25.50
CA ARG A 36 -0.97 4.90 25.04
C ARG A 36 -0.42 5.38 23.70
N TYR A 37 -0.79 4.70 22.63
CA TYR A 37 -0.41 5.10 21.29
C TYR A 37 -1.60 5.02 20.34
N PRO A 38 -1.75 6.04 19.44
CA PRO A 38 -2.84 6.05 18.48
C PRO A 38 -2.66 4.92 17.48
N ARG A 39 -3.76 4.27 17.12
CA ARG A 39 -3.84 3.34 16.00
C ARG A 39 -4.96 3.82 15.10
N ASP A 40 -4.75 3.69 13.80
CA ASP A 40 -5.84 3.89 12.85
C ASP A 40 -6.78 2.65 12.84
N PRO A 41 -7.91 2.70 12.11
CA PRO A 41 -8.84 1.58 12.01
C PRO A 41 -8.21 0.28 11.51
N PHE A 42 -7.13 0.36 10.71
CA PHE A 42 -6.42 -0.79 10.15
C PHE A 42 -5.26 -1.26 11.04
N GLY A 43 -5.00 -0.60 12.15
CA GLY A 43 -3.96 -0.97 13.11
C GLY A 43 -2.59 -0.34 12.90
N LEU A 44 -2.45 0.59 11.94
CA LEU A 44 -1.22 1.36 11.75
C LEU A 44 -0.96 2.21 12.99
N ASP A 45 0.29 2.24 13.38
CA ASP A 45 0.83 3.18 14.36
C ASP A 45 1.57 4.30 13.61
N PRO A 46 0.95 5.48 13.43
CA PRO A 46 1.55 6.56 12.66
C PRO A 46 2.89 7.02 13.25
N GLN A 47 3.01 7.06 14.57
CA GLN A 47 4.23 7.49 15.25
C GLN A 47 5.39 6.52 15.05
N LEU A 48 5.11 5.21 14.99
CA LEU A 48 6.13 4.21 14.67
C LEU A 48 6.56 4.34 13.21
N SER A 49 5.61 4.48 12.31
CA SER A 49 5.87 4.66 10.89
C SER A 49 6.72 5.90 10.64
N ASP A 50 6.41 7.04 11.29
CA ASP A 50 7.16 8.28 11.17
C ASP A 50 8.59 8.17 11.72
N LEU A 51 8.75 7.43 12.83
CA LEU A 51 10.07 7.17 13.41
C LEU A 51 10.91 6.24 12.54
N ALA A 52 10.28 5.23 11.90
CA ALA A 52 10.96 4.29 11.02
C ALA A 52 11.30 4.90 9.65
N ALA A 53 10.53 5.87 9.18
CA ALA A 53 10.64 6.46 7.84
C ALA A 53 12.06 6.96 7.50
N PRO A 54 12.74 7.78 8.32
CA PRO A 54 14.09 8.26 8.00
C PRO A 54 15.13 7.12 8.00
N ILE A 55 14.95 6.10 8.84
CA ILE A 55 15.83 4.93 8.89
C ILE A 55 15.68 4.11 7.60
N LEU A 56 14.44 3.84 7.19
CA LEU A 56 14.16 3.11 5.96
C LEU A 56 14.66 3.86 4.72
N ARG A 57 14.48 5.18 4.67
CA ARG A 57 15.00 6.02 3.59
C ARG A 57 16.52 5.96 3.47
N ALA A 58 17.22 5.95 4.59
CA ALA A 58 18.68 5.87 4.61
C ALA A 58 19.20 4.45 4.28
N ALA A 59 18.47 3.42 4.68
CA ALA A 59 18.88 2.03 4.51
C ALA A 59 18.60 1.46 3.12
N ILE A 60 17.51 1.90 2.47
CA ILE A 60 17.04 1.33 1.19
C ILE A 60 17.41 2.27 0.05
N ARG A 61 18.31 1.84 -0.82
CA ARG A 61 18.66 2.59 -2.05
C ARG A 61 17.64 2.29 -3.13
N ILE A 62 16.95 3.33 -3.61
CA ILE A 62 15.87 3.20 -4.60
C ILE A 62 16.14 4.12 -5.78
N SER A 63 15.97 3.58 -6.98
CA SER A 63 15.86 4.33 -8.24
C SER A 63 14.44 4.14 -8.76
N VAL A 64 13.73 5.23 -9.03
CA VAL A 64 12.36 5.20 -9.55
C VAL A 64 12.37 5.79 -10.96
N THR A 65 11.63 5.14 -11.87
CA THR A 65 11.24 5.67 -13.18
C THR A 65 9.72 5.78 -13.23
N GLY A 66 9.19 6.85 -13.81
CA GLY A 66 7.74 7.11 -13.80
C GLY A 66 7.24 7.56 -12.43
N ASP A 67 8.06 8.24 -11.63
CA ASP A 67 7.66 8.76 -10.31
C ASP A 67 6.53 9.80 -10.40
N GLU A 68 6.39 10.48 -11.53
CA GLU A 68 5.27 11.34 -11.87
C GLU A 68 3.91 10.61 -11.90
N ASN A 69 3.93 9.30 -12.12
CA ASN A 69 2.72 8.46 -12.12
C ASN A 69 2.30 8.02 -10.70
N ILE A 70 3.10 8.32 -9.66
CA ILE A 70 2.73 7.97 -8.29
C ILE A 70 1.66 8.95 -7.78
N PRO A 71 0.46 8.47 -7.39
CA PRO A 71 -0.62 9.36 -6.96
C PRO A 71 -0.26 10.15 -5.69
N SER A 72 -0.26 11.47 -5.79
CA SER A 72 0.05 12.35 -4.66
C SER A 72 -1.12 12.56 -3.70
N GLN A 73 -2.34 12.22 -4.10
CA GLN A 73 -3.57 12.37 -3.32
C GLN A 73 -4.69 11.46 -3.84
N GLY A 74 -5.75 11.32 -3.06
CA GLY A 74 -6.90 10.48 -3.40
C GLY A 74 -6.65 8.98 -3.27
N PRO A 75 -7.70 8.15 -3.38
CA PRO A 75 -7.56 6.71 -3.41
C PRO A 75 -6.88 6.27 -4.70
N ALA A 76 -6.01 5.29 -4.61
CA ALA A 76 -5.37 4.69 -5.75
C ALA A 76 -4.85 3.28 -5.41
N VAL A 77 -4.72 2.44 -6.41
CA VAL A 77 -4.16 1.10 -6.28
C VAL A 77 -2.86 1.02 -7.06
N MET A 78 -1.81 0.50 -6.45
CA MET A 78 -0.56 0.15 -7.13
C MET A 78 -0.44 -1.37 -7.12
N VAL A 79 -0.47 -1.98 -8.30
CA VAL A 79 -0.31 -3.42 -8.44
C VAL A 79 1.13 -3.72 -8.83
N MET A 80 1.82 -4.50 -8.03
CA MET A 80 3.24 -4.77 -8.23
C MET A 80 3.52 -6.26 -8.48
N ASN A 81 4.56 -6.54 -9.28
CA ASN A 81 5.13 -7.86 -9.34
C ASN A 81 5.71 -8.23 -7.97
N ARG A 82 5.74 -9.51 -7.68
CA ARG A 82 6.36 -10.04 -6.48
C ARG A 82 7.47 -11.01 -6.79
N GLY A 83 8.62 -10.81 -6.15
CA GLY A 83 9.67 -11.79 -6.02
C GLY A 83 9.53 -12.62 -4.74
N PHE A 84 10.63 -13.21 -4.29
CA PHE A 84 10.67 -14.04 -3.09
C PHE A 84 11.02 -13.23 -1.83
N GLY A 85 10.25 -12.21 -1.48
CA GLY A 85 10.63 -11.47 -0.30
C GLY A 85 9.58 -10.54 0.28
N VAL A 86 9.91 -10.00 1.45
CA VAL A 86 9.13 -8.95 2.13
C VAL A 86 9.69 -7.56 1.82
N PHE A 87 10.80 -7.49 1.11
CA PHE A 87 11.52 -6.25 0.87
C PHE A 87 11.00 -5.47 -0.33
N GLU A 88 10.42 -6.12 -1.34
CA GLU A 88 9.83 -5.47 -2.50
C GLU A 88 8.70 -4.50 -2.11
N PRO A 89 7.70 -4.93 -1.32
CA PRO A 89 6.66 -4.00 -0.86
C PRO A 89 7.23 -2.87 0.01
N ALA A 90 8.25 -3.16 0.83
CA ALA A 90 8.90 -2.15 1.65
C ALA A 90 9.64 -1.11 0.78
N ALA A 91 10.35 -1.56 -0.27
CA ALA A 91 11.02 -0.67 -1.22
C ALA A 91 10.01 0.24 -1.94
N LEU A 92 8.88 -0.33 -2.41
CA LEU A 92 7.82 0.47 -3.03
C LEU A 92 7.20 1.47 -2.04
N THR A 93 6.96 1.07 -0.79
CA THR A 93 6.45 1.98 0.24
C THR A 93 7.40 3.15 0.48
N VAL A 94 8.72 2.91 0.51
CA VAL A 94 9.72 3.97 0.63
C VAL A 94 9.75 4.86 -0.62
N ALA A 95 9.60 4.29 -1.82
CA ALA A 95 9.52 5.06 -3.06
C ALA A 95 8.32 6.02 -3.06
N VAL A 96 7.13 5.52 -2.73
CA VAL A 96 5.90 6.32 -2.58
C VAL A 96 6.11 7.45 -1.56
N MET A 97 6.67 7.10 -0.41
CA MET A 97 6.92 8.07 0.66
C MET A 97 7.92 9.15 0.24
N ASN A 98 8.93 8.81 -0.57
CA ASN A 98 9.91 9.76 -1.07
C ASN A 98 9.31 10.69 -2.14
N ALA A 99 8.53 10.15 -3.06
CA ALA A 99 7.94 10.91 -4.16
C ALA A 99 6.79 11.81 -3.71
N THR A 100 5.94 11.34 -2.81
CA THR A 100 4.66 12.01 -2.50
C THR A 100 4.49 12.42 -1.03
N GLY A 101 5.33 11.94 -0.14
CA GLY A 101 5.16 12.10 1.31
C GLY A 101 4.01 11.27 1.89
N ARG A 102 3.38 10.39 1.09
CA ARG A 102 2.26 9.53 1.52
C ARG A 102 2.75 8.20 2.08
N ARG A 103 1.92 7.59 2.92
CA ARG A 103 2.06 6.20 3.34
C ARG A 103 1.22 5.32 2.42
N ALA A 104 1.81 4.23 1.93
CA ALA A 104 1.07 3.20 1.22
C ALA A 104 0.59 2.11 2.19
N ARG A 105 -0.56 1.53 1.92
CA ARG A 105 -1.12 0.37 2.59
C ARG A 105 -0.79 -0.88 1.80
N VAL A 106 -0.04 -1.80 2.39
CA VAL A 106 0.36 -3.03 1.70
C VAL A 106 -0.59 -4.17 2.03
N VAL A 107 -1.21 -4.75 1.01
CA VAL A 107 -2.08 -5.93 1.16
C VAL A 107 -1.23 -7.17 1.43
N GLY A 108 -1.65 -7.98 2.40
CA GLY A 108 -1.00 -9.26 2.68
C GLY A 108 -0.55 -9.45 4.13
N ALA A 109 -1.11 -8.71 5.09
CA ALA A 109 -0.90 -9.02 6.50
C ALA A 109 -1.44 -10.42 6.81
N PRO A 110 -0.55 -11.40 7.12
CA PRO A 110 -1.02 -12.74 7.42
C PRO A 110 -1.85 -12.76 8.71
N GLY A 111 -2.83 -13.65 8.79
CA GLY A 111 -3.61 -13.89 10.00
C GLY A 111 -2.84 -14.56 11.14
N VAL A 112 -1.55 -14.86 10.93
CA VAL A 112 -0.70 -15.57 11.90
C VAL A 112 -0.41 -14.68 13.10
N TRP A 113 -0.63 -15.23 14.27
CA TRP A 113 -0.49 -14.54 15.56
C TRP A 113 0.90 -13.87 15.72
N GLY A 114 0.90 -12.59 16.05
CA GLY A 114 2.11 -11.79 16.27
C GLY A 114 2.67 -11.12 15.01
N ILE A 115 2.93 -11.83 13.92
CA ILE A 115 3.54 -11.28 12.70
C ILE A 115 2.57 -10.34 11.98
N GLY A 116 1.32 -10.77 11.81
CA GLY A 116 0.30 -9.93 11.17
C GLY A 116 0.03 -8.66 11.95
N ALA A 117 -0.01 -8.73 13.28
CA ALA A 117 -0.15 -7.55 14.13
C ALA A 117 1.04 -6.58 14.01
N ALA A 118 2.26 -7.10 13.91
CA ALA A 118 3.46 -6.29 13.71
C ALA A 118 3.43 -5.60 12.34
N LEU A 119 3.06 -6.32 11.27
CA LEU A 119 2.96 -5.76 9.92
C LEU A 119 1.84 -4.72 9.81
N ARG A 120 0.69 -4.92 10.46
CA ARG A 120 -0.37 -3.90 10.49
C ARG A 120 0.10 -2.60 11.15
N ARG A 121 0.95 -2.68 12.17
CA ARG A 121 1.52 -1.47 12.82
C ARG A 121 2.38 -0.62 11.88
N VAL A 122 2.92 -1.20 10.83
CA VAL A 122 3.72 -0.49 9.82
C VAL A 122 2.97 -0.25 8.51
N GLY A 123 1.67 -0.54 8.46
CA GLY A 123 0.80 -0.17 7.34
C GLY A 123 0.30 -1.32 6.48
N ALA A 124 0.57 -2.57 6.84
CA ALA A 124 -0.05 -3.68 6.14
C ALA A 124 -1.53 -3.82 6.51
N ILE A 125 -2.35 -4.24 5.55
CA ILE A 125 -3.77 -4.57 5.71
C ILE A 125 -4.04 -6.03 5.34
N ALA A 126 -5.15 -6.58 5.81
CA ALA A 126 -5.51 -7.94 5.43
C ALA A 126 -5.85 -8.03 3.94
N ALA A 127 -5.63 -9.21 3.36
CA ALA A 127 -5.94 -9.47 1.96
C ALA A 127 -7.43 -9.84 1.79
N THR A 128 -8.31 -8.95 2.21
CA THR A 128 -9.76 -9.10 2.05
C THR A 128 -10.32 -7.94 1.24
N ALA A 129 -11.35 -8.19 0.43
CA ALA A 129 -12.04 -7.14 -0.33
C ALA A 129 -12.60 -6.05 0.60
N ALA A 130 -13.06 -6.42 1.79
CA ALA A 130 -13.60 -5.49 2.77
C ALA A 130 -12.53 -4.50 3.28
N ASP A 131 -11.34 -4.99 3.68
CA ASP A 131 -10.27 -4.12 4.18
C ASP A 131 -9.68 -3.24 3.08
N VAL A 132 -9.54 -3.77 1.86
CA VAL A 132 -9.08 -2.99 0.69
C VAL A 132 -10.09 -1.92 0.33
N GLY A 133 -11.38 -2.27 0.20
CA GLY A 133 -12.44 -1.32 -0.10
C GLY A 133 -12.58 -0.23 0.96
N ALA A 134 -12.50 -0.59 2.25
CA ALA A 134 -12.51 0.37 3.34
C ALA A 134 -11.32 1.34 3.25
N ALA A 135 -10.10 0.83 2.99
CA ALA A 135 -8.91 1.66 2.84
C ALA A 135 -9.04 2.64 1.66
N LEU A 136 -9.56 2.18 0.52
CA LEU A 136 -9.80 3.04 -0.65
C LEU A 136 -10.87 4.09 -0.37
N THR A 137 -11.95 3.72 0.32
CA THR A 137 -13.01 4.66 0.74
C THR A 137 -12.48 5.76 1.66
N GLU A 138 -11.49 5.47 2.51
CA GLU A 138 -10.79 6.45 3.34
C GLU A 138 -9.74 7.26 2.58
N GLY A 139 -9.58 7.03 1.28
CA GLY A 139 -8.66 7.78 0.42
C GLY A 139 -7.21 7.28 0.46
N HIS A 140 -6.97 6.07 0.98
CA HIS A 140 -5.62 5.51 1.05
C HIS A 140 -5.09 5.06 -0.31
N LEU A 141 -3.76 5.09 -0.45
CA LEU A 141 -3.04 4.42 -1.52
C LEU A 141 -2.76 2.98 -1.09
N VAL A 142 -3.26 2.03 -1.87
CA VAL A 142 -3.16 0.59 -1.57
C VAL A 142 -2.20 -0.10 -2.53
N VAL A 143 -1.27 -0.87 -2.00
CA VAL A 143 -0.32 -1.69 -2.77
C VAL A 143 -0.80 -3.14 -2.75
N VAL A 144 -1.06 -3.70 -3.93
CA VAL A 144 -1.50 -5.09 -4.11
C VAL A 144 -0.39 -5.87 -4.82
N PRO A 145 0.26 -6.83 -4.14
CA PRO A 145 1.20 -7.73 -4.78
C PRO A 145 0.49 -8.72 -5.71
N LEU A 146 1.03 -8.97 -6.91
CA LEU A 146 0.46 -9.92 -7.89
C LEU A 146 0.44 -11.38 -7.42
N ALA A 147 1.21 -11.72 -6.41
CA ALA A 147 1.17 -13.04 -5.78
C ALA A 147 0.56 -12.93 -4.39
N PRO A 148 -0.47 -13.71 -4.05
CA PRO A 148 -1.02 -13.72 -2.71
C PRO A 148 -0.01 -14.32 -1.77
N THR A 149 0.36 -13.61 -0.74
CA THR A 149 1.17 -13.96 0.42
C THR A 149 2.57 -14.54 0.17
N TRP A 150 3.51 -14.21 1.04
CA TRP A 150 4.87 -14.73 1.11
C TRP A 150 5.00 -16.26 1.31
N LEU A 151 3.88 -16.96 1.49
CA LEU A 151 3.80 -18.42 1.64
C LEU A 151 3.23 -19.13 0.39
N SER A 152 2.67 -18.43 -0.58
CA SER A 152 2.13 -19.10 -1.77
C SER A 152 3.16 -19.12 -2.89
N VAL A 153 3.59 -20.31 -3.26
CA VAL A 153 4.55 -20.60 -4.35
C VAL A 153 3.95 -20.38 -5.74
N ARG A 154 2.65 -20.08 -5.83
CA ARG A 154 1.99 -19.85 -7.12
C ARG A 154 1.96 -18.36 -7.43
N ALA A 155 2.70 -17.98 -8.47
CA ALA A 155 2.46 -16.74 -9.18
C ALA A 155 1.04 -16.76 -9.70
N GLY A 156 0.13 -16.13 -9.00
CA GLY A 156 -1.28 -15.99 -9.38
C GLY A 156 -1.58 -14.54 -9.68
N ALA A 157 -2.54 -14.31 -10.54
CA ALA A 157 -3.22 -13.02 -10.63
C ALA A 157 -3.71 -12.58 -9.23
N PRO A 158 -3.83 -11.28 -8.96
CA PRO A 158 -4.48 -10.83 -7.74
C PRO A 158 -5.86 -11.48 -7.65
N PRO A 159 -6.30 -11.88 -6.45
CA PRO A 159 -7.64 -12.45 -6.29
C PRO A 159 -8.67 -11.52 -6.93
N LEU A 160 -9.54 -12.08 -7.76
CA LEU A 160 -10.60 -11.31 -8.47
C LEU A 160 -11.41 -10.45 -7.49
N GLU A 161 -11.68 -10.99 -6.30
CA GLU A 161 -12.39 -10.28 -5.23
C GLU A 161 -11.68 -8.98 -4.79
N LEU A 162 -10.33 -8.98 -4.77
CA LEU A 162 -9.57 -7.76 -4.43
C LEU A 162 -9.63 -6.75 -5.56
N LEU A 163 -9.59 -7.19 -6.82
CA LEU A 163 -9.73 -6.31 -7.97
C LEU A 163 -11.13 -5.70 -8.05
N GLN A 164 -12.17 -6.47 -7.73
CA GLN A 164 -13.54 -5.94 -7.63
C GLN A 164 -13.65 -4.83 -6.58
N ALA A 165 -12.92 -4.93 -5.46
CA ALA A 165 -12.88 -3.86 -4.46
C ALA A 165 -12.14 -2.61 -4.95
N CYS A 166 -11.35 -2.72 -6.02
CA CYS A 166 -10.58 -1.62 -6.62
C CYS A 166 -11.33 -0.90 -7.76
N MET A 167 -12.55 -1.33 -8.12
CA MET A 167 -13.31 -0.75 -9.22
C MET A 167 -13.64 0.73 -8.97
N GLY A 168 -13.53 1.56 -10.00
CA GLY A 168 -13.72 3.00 -9.90
C GLY A 168 -12.54 3.78 -9.30
N VAL A 169 -11.39 3.12 -9.13
CA VAL A 169 -10.16 3.73 -8.60
C VAL A 169 -9.03 3.50 -9.60
N PRO A 170 -8.16 4.52 -9.88
CA PRO A 170 -7.04 4.34 -10.81
C PRO A 170 -6.08 3.25 -10.32
N VAL A 171 -5.69 2.35 -11.22
CA VAL A 171 -4.77 1.25 -10.95
C VAL A 171 -3.45 1.48 -11.66
N HIS A 172 -2.36 1.60 -10.92
CA HIS A 172 -1.03 1.82 -11.44
C HIS A 172 -0.23 0.51 -11.45
N PRO A 173 0.20 0.02 -12.62
CA PRO A 173 1.10 -1.12 -12.70
C PRO A 173 2.50 -0.70 -12.23
N VAL A 174 3.16 -1.57 -11.47
CA VAL A 174 4.49 -1.30 -10.91
C VAL A 174 5.38 -2.52 -11.06
N ALA A 175 6.58 -2.31 -11.59
CA ALA A 175 7.63 -3.31 -11.56
C ALA A 175 8.67 -2.98 -10.50
N VAL A 176 8.99 -3.95 -9.65
CA VAL A 176 10.01 -3.82 -8.60
C VAL A 176 11.06 -4.89 -8.80
N ARG A 177 12.32 -4.46 -8.89
CA ARG A 177 13.47 -5.36 -9.08
C ARG A 177 14.61 -5.02 -8.11
N ALA A 178 15.23 -6.05 -7.55
CA ALA A 178 16.49 -5.89 -6.85
C ALA A 178 17.63 -5.65 -7.84
N SER A 179 18.55 -4.76 -7.53
CA SER A 179 19.72 -4.46 -8.37
C SER A 179 20.88 -5.46 -8.16
N GLY A 180 20.73 -6.47 -7.32
CA GLY A 180 21.74 -7.46 -7.00
C GLY A 180 21.18 -8.88 -6.87
N PRO A 181 22.08 -9.88 -6.82
CA PRO A 181 21.69 -11.29 -6.82
C PRO A 181 21.00 -11.77 -5.54
N LEU A 182 21.14 -11.03 -4.46
CA LEU A 182 20.50 -11.34 -3.17
C LEU A 182 19.36 -10.35 -2.93
N ASN A 183 18.17 -10.88 -2.71
CA ASN A 183 16.97 -10.12 -2.37
C ASN A 183 17.07 -9.64 -0.92
N SER A 184 17.88 -8.61 -0.68
CA SER A 184 18.10 -8.04 0.66
C SER A 184 17.78 -6.56 0.70
N ALA A 185 17.45 -6.05 1.90
CA ALA A 185 17.19 -4.64 2.10
C ALA A 185 18.39 -3.73 1.74
N LEU A 186 19.60 -4.29 1.78
CA LEU A 186 20.85 -3.57 1.49
C LEU A 186 21.13 -3.45 -0.02
N ASN A 187 20.42 -4.19 -0.86
CA ASN A 187 20.54 -4.07 -2.30
C ASN A 187 19.86 -2.79 -2.78
N GLY A 188 20.35 -2.25 -3.90
CA GLY A 188 19.61 -1.24 -4.63
C GLY A 188 18.31 -1.81 -5.20
N TRP A 189 17.28 -1.00 -5.28
CA TRP A 189 15.99 -1.35 -5.85
C TRP A 189 15.68 -0.46 -7.04
N ARG A 190 15.21 -1.06 -8.12
CA ARG A 190 14.69 -0.35 -9.28
C ARG A 190 13.20 -0.52 -9.31
N ILE A 191 12.50 0.58 -9.40
CA ILE A 191 11.03 0.63 -9.40
C ILE A 191 10.62 1.40 -10.65
N ALA A 192 9.79 0.77 -11.48
CA ALA A 192 9.16 1.41 -12.61
C ALA A 192 7.66 1.52 -12.35
N VAL A 193 7.10 2.72 -12.48
CA VAL A 193 5.67 2.99 -12.27
C VAL A 193 5.05 3.35 -13.61
N GLY A 194 4.07 2.56 -14.03
CA GLY A 194 3.33 2.80 -15.26
C GLY A 194 2.21 3.82 -15.10
N VAL A 195 1.68 4.24 -16.24
CA VAL A 195 0.50 5.10 -16.32
C VAL A 195 -0.70 4.37 -15.72
N ALA A 196 -1.60 5.13 -15.11
CA ALA A 196 -2.83 4.59 -14.56
C ALA A 196 -3.66 3.87 -15.62
N ILE A 197 -4.17 2.72 -15.25
CA ILE A 197 -5.24 2.03 -15.97
C ILE A 197 -6.53 2.49 -15.32
N GLU A 198 -7.32 3.25 -16.08
CA GLU A 198 -8.63 3.67 -15.62
C GLU A 198 -9.56 2.45 -15.65
N CYS A 199 -10.14 2.16 -14.50
CA CYS A 199 -11.18 1.14 -14.40
C CYS A 199 -12.51 1.78 -14.74
N ASP A 200 -13.04 1.49 -15.92
CA ASP A 200 -14.32 2.02 -16.36
C ASP A 200 -15.40 1.74 -15.30
N GLU A 201 -16.14 2.78 -14.91
CA GLU A 201 -17.29 2.64 -13.98
C GLU A 201 -18.38 1.71 -14.55
N ALA A 202 -18.32 1.44 -15.86
CA ALA A 202 -19.24 0.53 -16.57
C ALA A 202 -19.07 -0.94 -16.18
N ILE A 203 -17.94 -1.34 -15.56
CA ILE A 203 -17.79 -2.71 -15.05
C ILE A 203 -18.57 -2.79 -13.74
N ALA A 204 -19.72 -3.45 -13.78
CA ALA A 204 -20.59 -3.55 -12.62
C ALA A 204 -19.85 -4.16 -11.42
N PRO A 205 -20.02 -3.62 -10.20
CA PRO A 205 -19.48 -4.26 -9.01
C PRO A 205 -19.96 -5.71 -8.95
N GLY A 206 -19.01 -6.66 -8.97
CA GLY A 206 -19.33 -8.10 -8.99
C GLY A 206 -19.32 -8.73 -10.37
N ASP A 207 -18.89 -8.05 -11.43
CA ASP A 207 -18.65 -8.65 -12.74
C ASP A 207 -17.30 -9.42 -12.75
N PRO A 208 -17.33 -10.77 -12.75
CA PRO A 208 -16.12 -11.58 -12.74
C PRO A 208 -15.35 -11.49 -14.07
N LEU A 209 -16.04 -11.19 -15.18
CA LEU A 209 -15.39 -11.10 -16.50
C LEU A 209 -14.57 -9.81 -16.58
N GLY A 210 -15.15 -8.67 -16.22
CA GLY A 210 -14.44 -7.41 -16.19
C GLY A 210 -13.25 -7.41 -15.23
N ALA A 211 -13.40 -8.06 -14.07
CA ALA A 211 -12.28 -8.22 -13.15
C ALA A 211 -11.16 -9.11 -13.73
N ALA A 212 -11.49 -10.13 -14.51
CA ALA A 212 -10.52 -10.98 -15.19
C ALA A 212 -9.77 -10.21 -16.31
N GLU A 213 -10.47 -9.41 -17.09
CA GLU A 213 -9.90 -8.58 -18.14
C GLU A 213 -8.96 -7.52 -17.54
N LEU A 214 -9.37 -6.88 -16.45
CA LEU A 214 -8.53 -5.94 -15.72
C LEU A 214 -7.27 -6.62 -15.17
N SER A 215 -7.42 -7.82 -14.58
CA SER A 215 -6.30 -8.61 -14.07
C SER A 215 -5.26 -8.90 -15.15
N GLU A 216 -5.71 -9.29 -16.33
CA GLU A 216 -4.82 -9.60 -17.46
C GLU A 216 -4.16 -8.32 -18.00
N SER A 217 -4.90 -7.23 -18.13
CA SER A 217 -4.38 -5.93 -18.54
C SER A 217 -3.29 -5.44 -17.60
N ILE A 218 -3.52 -5.55 -16.28
CA ILE A 218 -2.52 -5.19 -15.26
C ILE A 218 -1.29 -6.08 -15.37
N ARG A 219 -1.48 -7.41 -15.52
CA ARG A 219 -0.37 -8.35 -15.65
C ARG A 219 0.52 -8.01 -16.85
N ILE A 220 -0.09 -7.76 -18.02
CA ILE A 220 0.62 -7.35 -19.22
C ILE A 220 1.36 -6.02 -19.00
N ALA A 221 0.70 -5.05 -18.37
CA ALA A 221 1.31 -3.75 -18.10
C ALA A 221 2.52 -3.85 -17.14
N VAL A 222 2.45 -4.70 -16.12
CA VAL A 222 3.58 -4.97 -15.22
C VAL A 222 4.71 -5.69 -15.95
N ASP A 223 4.40 -6.70 -16.77
CA ASP A 223 5.39 -7.43 -17.56
C ASP A 223 6.13 -6.49 -18.54
N ASN A 224 5.46 -5.52 -19.13
CA ASN A 224 6.06 -4.52 -20.00
C ASN A 224 7.01 -3.53 -19.28
N LEU A 225 6.89 -3.39 -17.97
CA LEU A 225 7.78 -2.58 -17.15
C LEU A 225 9.00 -3.38 -16.66
N LEU A 226 8.94 -4.70 -16.73
CA LEU A 226 10.01 -5.61 -16.33
C LEU A 226 11.07 -5.74 -17.40
#